data_4fe19b3d6bfc8c8bcc4b61c57aced81e
#
_entry.id   4fe19b3d6bfc8c8bcc4b61c57aced81e
#
_cell.length_a   1.000
_cell.length_b   1.000
_cell.length_c   1.000
_cell.angle_alpha   90.00
_cell.angle_beta   90.00
_cell.angle_gamma   90.00
#
_symmetry.space_group_name_H-M   'P 1'
#
loop_
_entity.id
_entity.type
_entity.pdbx_description
1 polymer ?
#
loop_
_entity_poly.entity_id
_entity_poly.type
_entity_poly.pdbx_seq_one_letter_code
_entity_poly.pdbx_strand_id
1 'polypeptide(L)'
;MFNLIKKIIDFLNNLDKRGSNGGTDPVTIDQDSKDSFKKLFVVLPVLLGIFAIYSSFYTIDPGEIGVIQRFGKLSSYSDPGLHLKIPVIDKLTVVDVEKVRRIEIGFRSDRSRISIVQESLMITKDENIVDAQAIIQWKIKDPGNYLFKVWNVESTIKSTAEVALRSSMGVTNIDDALTTG
;
A
#
# COMPACT_ATOMS: atom_id res chain seq x y z
N MET A 1 -8.51 -19.65 -21.38
CA MET A 1 -9.37 -19.25 -20.27
C MET A 1 -10.86 -19.36 -20.60
N PHE A 2 -11.32 -18.82 -21.71
CA PHE A 2 -12.72 -18.90 -22.17
C PHE A 2 -13.27 -20.34 -22.34
N ASN A 3 -12.43 -21.27 -22.80
CA ASN A 3 -12.80 -22.67 -23.00
C ASN A 3 -13.04 -23.48 -21.71
N LEU A 4 -12.39 -23.09 -20.61
CA LEU A 4 -12.58 -23.74 -19.31
C LEU A 4 -13.92 -23.34 -18.67
N ILE A 5 -14.24 -22.03 -18.76
CA ILE A 5 -15.52 -21.48 -18.28
C ILE A 5 -16.68 -22.10 -19.05
N LYS A 6 -16.53 -22.25 -20.38
CA LYS A 6 -17.54 -22.90 -21.22
C LYS A 6 -17.75 -24.37 -20.84
N LYS A 7 -16.68 -25.13 -20.58
CA LYS A 7 -16.76 -26.51 -20.10
C LYS A 7 -17.45 -26.63 -18.73
N ILE A 8 -17.21 -25.69 -17.83
CA ILE A 8 -17.87 -25.67 -16.50
C ILE A 8 -19.36 -25.35 -16.66
N ILE A 9 -19.72 -24.40 -17.52
CA ILE A 9 -21.10 -24.05 -17.82
C ILE A 9 -21.82 -25.22 -18.48
N ASP A 10 -21.19 -25.90 -19.45
CA ASP A 10 -21.76 -27.08 -20.13
C ASP A 10 -21.91 -28.26 -19.16
N PHE A 11 -20.98 -28.45 -18.22
CA PHE A 11 -21.10 -29.45 -17.15
C PHE A 11 -22.25 -29.14 -16.20
N LEU A 12 -22.42 -27.90 -15.78
CA LEU A 12 -23.53 -27.46 -14.93
C LEU A 12 -24.88 -27.60 -15.64
N ASN A 13 -24.97 -27.24 -16.93
CA ASN A 13 -26.18 -27.42 -17.73
C ASN A 13 -26.50 -28.92 -17.98
N ASN A 14 -25.50 -29.78 -17.99
CA ASN A 14 -25.70 -31.23 -18.18
C ASN A 14 -26.16 -31.92 -16.87
N LEU A 15 -25.84 -31.35 -15.69
CA LEU A 15 -26.38 -31.79 -14.41
C LEU A 15 -27.88 -31.49 -14.29
N ASP A 16 -28.34 -30.37 -14.89
CA ASP A 16 -29.74 -29.95 -14.88
C ASP A 16 -30.63 -30.82 -15.79
N LYS A 17 -30.08 -31.31 -16.90
CA LYS A 17 -30.82 -32.18 -17.86
C LYS A 17 -31.04 -33.62 -17.38
N ARG A 18 -30.40 -34.09 -16.34
CA ARG A 18 -30.51 -35.45 -15.85
C ARG A 18 -31.67 -35.69 -14.90
N GLY A 19 -32.44 -34.64 -14.56
CA GLY A 19 -33.57 -34.66 -13.62
C GLY A 19 -34.96 -34.67 -14.27
N SER A 20 -35.07 -34.67 -15.62
CA SER A 20 -36.38 -34.59 -16.28
C SER A 20 -36.68 -35.89 -17.06
N ASN A 21 -37.18 -36.89 -16.37
CA ASN A 21 -38.01 -37.95 -16.99
C ASN A 21 -39.20 -38.24 -16.12
N GLY A 22 -40.32 -37.77 -16.59
CA GLY A 22 -41.65 -38.32 -16.66
C GLY A 22 -42.29 -38.95 -15.38
N GLY A 23 -43.33 -38.29 -14.91
CA GLY A 23 -44.31 -38.90 -13.97
C GLY A 23 -45.25 -37.83 -13.47
N THR A 24 -46.44 -37.80 -14.04
CA THR A 24 -47.58 -37.03 -13.54
C THR A 24 -48.10 -37.63 -12.23
N ASP A 25 -47.82 -37.03 -11.09
CA ASP A 25 -48.51 -37.28 -9.82
C ASP A 25 -48.49 -36.04 -8.91
N PRO A 26 -49.44 -35.87 -8.01
CA PRO A 26 -49.84 -34.55 -7.49
C PRO A 26 -48.88 -33.99 -6.46
N VAL A 27 -48.69 -32.70 -6.61
CA VAL A 27 -48.16 -31.73 -5.61
C VAL A 27 -47.60 -32.33 -4.30
N THR A 28 -46.31 -32.64 -4.30
CA THR A 28 -45.49 -32.67 -3.09
C THR A 28 -44.41 -31.59 -3.19
N ILE A 29 -44.77 -30.45 -2.63
CA ILE A 29 -43.87 -29.30 -2.41
C ILE A 29 -42.91 -29.70 -1.30
N ASP A 30 -41.78 -30.39 -1.57
CA ASP A 30 -40.71 -30.42 -0.57
C ASP A 30 -39.39 -31.13 -0.97
N GLN A 31 -39.30 -31.75 -2.14
CA GLN A 31 -38.09 -32.51 -2.48
C GLN A 31 -37.09 -31.74 -3.39
N ASP A 32 -37.58 -30.81 -4.22
CA ASP A 32 -36.76 -30.01 -5.10
C ASP A 32 -35.94 -28.92 -4.40
N SER A 33 -36.41 -28.42 -3.26
CA SER A 33 -35.67 -27.43 -2.47
C SER A 33 -34.42 -28.01 -1.80
N LYS A 34 -34.46 -29.25 -1.33
CA LYS A 34 -33.31 -29.91 -0.67
C LYS A 34 -32.17 -30.23 -1.64
N ASP A 35 -32.51 -30.59 -2.88
CA ASP A 35 -31.47 -30.87 -3.89
C ASP A 35 -30.87 -29.59 -4.47
N SER A 36 -31.61 -28.50 -4.55
CA SER A 36 -31.09 -27.16 -4.88
C SER A 36 -30.18 -26.62 -3.79
N PHE A 37 -30.50 -26.85 -2.50
CA PHE A 37 -29.63 -26.49 -1.38
C PHE A 37 -28.34 -27.33 -1.36
N LYS A 38 -28.38 -28.62 -1.69
CA LYS A 38 -27.17 -29.45 -1.81
C LYS A 38 -26.28 -29.01 -2.95
N LYS A 39 -26.85 -28.67 -4.11
CA LYS A 39 -26.11 -28.11 -5.26
C LYS A 39 -25.47 -26.77 -4.90
N LEU A 40 -26.19 -25.89 -4.21
CA LEU A 40 -25.67 -24.61 -3.73
C LEU A 40 -24.49 -24.79 -2.75
N PHE A 41 -24.58 -25.79 -1.85
CA PHE A 41 -23.55 -26.10 -0.85
C PHE A 41 -22.26 -26.64 -1.46
N VAL A 42 -22.31 -27.21 -2.66
CA VAL A 42 -21.14 -27.66 -3.43
C VAL A 42 -20.61 -26.58 -4.36
N VAL A 43 -21.48 -25.82 -5.01
CA VAL A 43 -21.09 -24.78 -5.97
C VAL A 43 -20.45 -23.58 -5.26
N LEU A 44 -20.96 -23.18 -4.11
CA LEU A 44 -20.46 -22.05 -3.35
C LEU A 44 -18.98 -22.19 -2.94
N PRO A 45 -18.51 -23.30 -2.33
CA PRO A 45 -17.08 -23.45 -1.99
C PRO A 45 -16.18 -23.59 -3.20
N VAL A 46 -16.66 -24.17 -4.31
CA VAL A 46 -15.90 -24.22 -5.55
C VAL A 46 -15.69 -22.82 -6.14
N LEU A 47 -16.73 -22.02 -6.15
CA LEU A 47 -16.66 -20.64 -6.63
C LEU A 47 -15.78 -19.77 -5.73
N LEU A 48 -15.86 -19.94 -4.41
CA LEU A 48 -14.96 -19.33 -3.43
C LEU A 48 -13.50 -19.77 -3.63
N GLY A 49 -13.26 -21.04 -3.92
CA GLY A 49 -11.92 -21.56 -4.20
C GLY A 49 -11.31 -20.94 -5.46
N ILE A 50 -12.08 -20.84 -6.54
CA ILE A 50 -11.66 -20.19 -7.79
C ILE A 50 -11.38 -18.71 -7.54
N PHE A 51 -12.24 -18.02 -6.80
CA PHE A 51 -12.04 -16.62 -6.44
C PHE A 51 -10.79 -16.42 -5.58
N ALA A 52 -10.52 -17.32 -4.62
CA ALA A 52 -9.34 -17.29 -3.77
C ALA A 52 -8.05 -17.46 -4.60
N ILE A 53 -8.04 -18.39 -5.57
CA ILE A 53 -6.89 -18.58 -6.46
C ILE A 53 -6.64 -17.32 -7.32
N TYR A 54 -7.70 -16.72 -7.85
CA TYR A 54 -7.58 -15.48 -8.64
C TYR A 54 -7.06 -14.30 -7.81
N SER A 55 -7.52 -14.16 -6.56
CA SER A 55 -7.11 -13.11 -5.62
C SER A 55 -5.72 -13.33 -5.02
N SER A 56 -5.11 -14.50 -5.24
CA SER A 56 -3.81 -14.87 -4.70
C SER A 56 -2.64 -14.23 -5.46
N PHE A 57 -2.82 -13.95 -6.76
CA PHE A 57 -1.77 -13.39 -7.59
C PHE A 57 -1.67 -11.88 -7.42
N TYR A 58 -0.45 -11.36 -7.29
CA TYR A 58 -0.16 -9.93 -7.31
C TYR A 58 1.19 -9.66 -7.97
N THR A 59 1.34 -8.47 -8.53
CA THR A 59 2.56 -8.00 -9.16
C THR A 59 3.10 -6.79 -8.42
N ILE A 60 4.42 -6.70 -8.32
CA ILE A 60 5.15 -5.56 -7.76
C ILE A 60 5.98 -4.97 -8.88
N ASP A 61 5.89 -3.66 -9.04
CA ASP A 61 6.60 -2.93 -10.07
C ASP A 61 8.09 -2.74 -9.70
N PRO A 62 8.98 -2.54 -10.69
CA PRO A 62 10.38 -2.19 -10.44
C PRO A 62 10.49 -0.90 -9.60
N GLY A 63 11.38 -0.92 -8.59
CA GLY A 63 11.55 0.20 -7.66
C GLY A 63 10.63 0.15 -6.43
N GLU A 64 9.72 -0.82 -6.37
CA GLU A 64 8.83 -1.04 -5.23
C GLU A 64 9.19 -2.32 -4.47
N ILE A 65 8.89 -2.35 -3.19
CA ILE A 65 9.00 -3.55 -2.35
C ILE A 65 7.65 -3.80 -1.69
N GLY A 66 7.17 -5.03 -1.85
CA GLY A 66 5.98 -5.51 -1.17
C GLY A 66 6.30 -5.94 0.26
N VAL A 67 5.56 -5.40 1.22
CA VAL A 67 5.65 -5.78 2.63
C VAL A 67 4.42 -6.62 2.97
N ILE A 68 4.64 -7.90 3.24
CA ILE A 68 3.56 -8.84 3.59
C ILE A 68 3.41 -8.89 5.11
N GLN A 69 2.20 -8.56 5.56
CA GLN A 69 1.78 -8.69 6.94
C GLN A 69 0.85 -9.89 7.06
N ARG A 70 1.18 -10.81 7.96
CA ARG A 70 0.32 -11.94 8.32
C ARG A 70 -0.20 -11.75 9.74
N PHE A 71 -1.52 -11.67 9.90
CA PHE A 71 -2.17 -11.36 11.17
C PHE A 71 -1.61 -10.09 11.86
N GLY A 72 -1.30 -9.06 11.06
CA GLY A 72 -0.76 -7.78 11.56
C GLY A 72 0.75 -7.78 11.87
N LYS A 73 1.43 -8.92 11.79
CA LYS A 73 2.88 -9.04 12.01
C LYS A 73 3.60 -9.06 10.67
N LEU A 74 4.75 -8.38 10.59
CA LEU A 74 5.65 -8.46 9.45
C LEU A 74 6.06 -9.92 9.22
N SER A 75 5.77 -10.45 8.03
CA SER A 75 6.07 -11.83 7.65
C SER A 75 7.25 -11.91 6.68
N SER A 76 7.20 -11.17 5.58
CA SER A 76 8.23 -11.20 4.54
C SER A 76 8.20 -9.95 3.67
N TYR A 77 9.28 -9.77 2.92
CA TYR A 77 9.38 -8.80 1.84
C TYR A 77 9.23 -9.54 0.50
N SER A 78 8.68 -8.85 -0.47
CA SER A 78 8.58 -9.35 -1.86
C SER A 78 9.25 -8.36 -2.78
N ASP A 79 10.21 -8.85 -3.56
CA ASP A 79 10.92 -8.11 -4.58
C ASP A 79 10.01 -7.84 -5.81
N PRO A 80 10.43 -6.98 -6.76
CA PRO A 80 9.70 -6.78 -8.02
C PRO A 80 9.42 -8.08 -8.76
N GLY A 81 8.20 -8.22 -9.30
CA GLY A 81 7.77 -9.39 -10.05
C GLY A 81 6.42 -9.94 -9.64
N LEU A 82 6.11 -11.15 -10.12
CA LEU A 82 4.87 -11.85 -9.83
C LEU A 82 5.03 -12.73 -8.59
N HIS A 83 4.14 -12.55 -7.64
CA HIS A 83 4.13 -13.27 -6.36
C HIS A 83 2.76 -13.83 -6.03
N LEU A 84 2.75 -14.75 -5.06
CA LEU A 84 1.55 -15.36 -4.49
C LEU A 84 1.38 -14.94 -3.04
N LYS A 85 0.17 -14.55 -2.66
CA LYS A 85 -0.21 -14.29 -1.26
C LYS A 85 -1.41 -15.14 -0.88
N ILE A 86 -1.59 -15.40 0.40
CA ILE A 86 -2.78 -16.05 0.91
C ILE A 86 -3.88 -14.99 1.06
N PRO A 87 -4.93 -15.00 0.22
CA PRO A 87 -6.02 -14.05 0.34
C PRO A 87 -6.64 -14.14 1.74
N VAL A 88 -7.16 -13.02 2.25
CA VAL A 88 -7.80 -12.91 3.58
C VAL A 88 -6.81 -12.83 4.75
N ILE A 89 -5.70 -13.57 4.74
CA ILE A 89 -4.74 -13.64 5.86
C ILE A 89 -3.59 -12.65 5.67
N ASP A 90 -3.07 -12.55 4.43
CA ASP A 90 -1.92 -11.74 4.09
C ASP A 90 -2.38 -10.36 3.61
N LYS A 91 -1.96 -9.31 4.31
CA LYS A 91 -2.10 -7.92 3.89
C LYS A 91 -0.81 -7.48 3.20
N LEU A 92 -0.92 -7.12 1.93
CA LEU A 92 0.17 -6.55 1.15
C LEU A 92 0.13 -5.02 1.25
N THR A 93 1.27 -4.42 1.57
CA THR A 93 1.50 -2.98 1.46
C THR A 93 2.70 -2.76 0.55
N VAL A 94 2.50 -2.09 -0.56
CA VAL A 94 3.57 -1.77 -1.52
C VAL A 94 4.21 -0.45 -1.13
N VAL A 95 5.53 -0.40 -1.09
CA VAL A 95 6.33 0.77 -0.73
C VAL A 95 7.33 1.05 -1.83
N ASP A 96 7.23 2.23 -2.42
CA ASP A 96 8.20 2.73 -3.41
C ASP A 96 9.47 3.19 -2.68
N VAL A 97 10.57 2.44 -2.89
CA VAL A 97 11.87 2.65 -2.25
C VAL A 97 12.85 3.45 -3.12
N GLU A 98 12.61 3.52 -4.42
CA GLU A 98 13.45 4.29 -5.34
C GLU A 98 13.04 5.75 -5.43
N LYS A 99 11.80 6.05 -5.12
CA LYS A 99 11.26 7.41 -5.17
C LYS A 99 12.00 8.34 -4.21
N VAL A 100 12.63 9.36 -4.77
CA VAL A 100 13.19 10.47 -4.00
C VAL A 100 12.08 11.41 -3.59
N ARG A 101 11.89 11.54 -2.28
CA ARG A 101 10.92 12.45 -1.65
C ARG A 101 11.61 13.74 -1.25
N ARG A 102 10.87 14.86 -1.26
CA ARG A 102 11.38 16.18 -0.88
C ARG A 102 10.63 16.71 0.33
N ILE A 103 11.36 17.37 1.21
CA ILE A 103 10.81 18.14 2.32
C ILE A 103 11.42 19.54 2.21
N GLU A 104 10.57 20.55 2.20
CA GLU A 104 10.94 21.95 2.11
C GLU A 104 10.85 22.58 3.51
N ILE A 105 11.90 23.29 3.91
CA ILE A 105 11.99 24.01 5.18
C ILE A 105 12.11 25.50 4.88
N GLY A 106 11.27 26.32 5.55
CA GLY A 106 11.29 27.77 5.41
C GLY A 106 10.52 28.30 4.21
N PHE A 107 10.10 27.47 3.27
CA PHE A 107 9.28 27.87 2.13
C PHE A 107 8.37 26.75 1.66
N ARG A 108 7.43 27.08 0.76
CA ARG A 108 6.62 26.13 0.02
C ARG A 108 6.67 26.43 -1.47
N SER A 109 6.89 25.42 -2.27
CA SER A 109 7.05 25.51 -3.73
C SER A 109 5.71 25.45 -4.46
N ASP A 110 4.57 25.32 -3.75
CA ASP A 110 3.24 25.19 -4.34
C ASP A 110 2.80 26.55 -4.90
N ARG A 111 2.59 26.61 -6.25
CA ARG A 111 2.05 27.72 -7.07
C ARG A 111 2.62 29.14 -6.88
N SER A 112 3.11 29.46 -5.71
CA SER A 112 3.84 30.68 -5.40
C SER A 112 4.87 30.35 -4.34
N ARG A 113 6.14 30.71 -4.55
CA ARG A 113 7.17 30.60 -3.51
C ARG A 113 6.77 31.47 -2.31
N ILE A 114 6.05 30.88 -1.39
CA ILE A 114 5.66 31.56 -0.16
C ILE A 114 6.69 31.19 0.90
N SER A 115 7.46 32.18 1.35
CA SER A 115 8.34 32.04 2.52
C SER A 115 7.47 31.89 3.77
N ILE A 116 7.77 30.86 4.58
CA ILE A 116 7.14 30.71 5.89
C ILE A 116 8.11 31.28 6.92
N VAL A 117 7.90 32.54 7.21
CA VAL A 117 8.76 33.35 8.11
C VAL A 117 9.05 32.64 9.45
N GLN A 118 8.09 31.92 10.00
CA GLN A 118 8.25 31.20 11.28
C GLN A 118 9.22 30.00 11.17
N GLU A 119 9.35 29.39 9.99
CA GLU A 119 10.26 28.27 9.74
C GLU A 119 11.63 28.72 9.24
N SER A 120 11.71 29.85 8.53
CA SER A 120 12.92 30.31 7.82
C SER A 120 13.79 31.28 8.63
N LEU A 121 13.21 32.09 9.51
CA LEU A 121 13.99 33.04 10.30
C LEU A 121 14.77 32.34 11.41
N MET A 122 16.08 32.52 11.39
CA MET A 122 17.03 31.96 12.34
C MET A 122 18.00 33.02 12.80
N ILE A 123 18.56 32.83 14.01
CA ILE A 123 19.56 33.73 14.58
C ILE A 123 20.92 33.04 14.50
N THR A 124 21.90 33.76 13.99
CA THR A 124 23.30 33.31 13.93
C THR A 124 23.99 33.57 15.28
N LYS A 125 25.22 33.02 15.42
CA LYS A 125 26.03 33.20 16.66
C LYS A 125 26.34 34.66 16.98
N ASP A 126 26.47 35.49 15.97
CA ASP A 126 26.74 36.94 16.08
C ASP A 126 25.46 37.80 16.10
N GLU A 127 24.32 37.17 16.53
CA GLU A 127 23.02 37.82 16.76
C GLU A 127 22.36 38.44 15.52
N ASN A 128 22.78 38.03 14.31
CA ASN A 128 22.15 38.46 13.08
C ASN A 128 20.96 37.57 12.74
N ILE A 129 19.90 38.14 12.15
CA ILE A 129 18.73 37.41 11.67
C ILE A 129 18.93 37.06 10.23
N VAL A 130 18.85 35.77 9.91
CA VAL A 130 18.99 35.23 8.53
C VAL A 130 17.73 34.48 8.12
N ASP A 131 17.39 34.55 6.83
CA ASP A 131 16.34 33.73 6.21
C ASP A 131 17.02 32.48 5.61
N ALA A 132 16.96 31.36 6.35
CA ALA A 132 17.55 30.10 5.95
C ALA A 132 16.47 29.16 5.39
N GLN A 133 16.66 28.74 4.13
CA GLN A 133 15.77 27.82 3.44
C GLN A 133 16.53 26.58 3.01
N ALA A 134 15.91 25.40 3.17
CA ALA A 134 16.53 24.15 2.83
C ALA A 134 15.56 23.17 2.12
N ILE A 135 16.12 22.37 1.24
CA ILE A 135 15.42 21.22 0.61
C ILE A 135 16.13 19.95 1.04
N ILE A 136 15.38 19.05 1.68
CA ILE A 136 15.88 17.76 2.08
C ILE A 136 15.32 16.72 1.12
N GLN A 137 16.22 15.97 0.52
CA GLN A 137 15.88 14.83 -0.32
C GLN A 137 16.17 13.54 0.46
N TRP A 138 15.21 12.64 0.46
CA TRP A 138 15.33 11.38 1.17
C TRP A 138 14.62 10.26 0.42
N LYS A 139 15.02 9.02 0.68
CA LYS A 139 14.37 7.82 0.17
C LYS A 139 14.25 6.75 1.25
N ILE A 140 13.33 5.81 1.06
CA ILE A 140 13.10 4.73 2.00
C ILE A 140 14.17 3.66 1.76
N LYS A 141 14.98 3.35 2.77
CA LYS A 141 15.98 2.28 2.72
C LYS A 141 15.37 0.95 3.17
N ASP A 142 14.56 0.99 4.22
CA ASP A 142 13.94 -0.19 4.82
C ASP A 142 12.44 0.03 4.96
N PRO A 143 11.62 -0.61 4.09
CA PRO A 143 10.18 -0.40 4.10
C PRO A 143 9.50 -0.93 5.37
N GLY A 144 10.07 -1.95 6.04
CA GLY A 144 9.53 -2.44 7.30
C GLY A 144 9.69 -1.44 8.44
N ASN A 145 10.88 -0.86 8.59
CA ASN A 145 11.11 0.18 9.57
C ASN A 145 10.25 1.43 9.29
N TYR A 146 10.09 1.78 8.01
CA TYR A 146 9.24 2.88 7.58
C TYR A 146 7.78 2.71 7.98
N LEU A 147 7.22 1.50 7.81
CA LEU A 147 5.80 1.23 8.07
C LEU A 147 5.49 0.99 9.55
N PHE A 148 6.43 0.44 10.34
CA PHE A 148 6.12 -0.07 11.67
C PHE A 148 6.82 0.62 12.82
N LYS A 149 7.95 1.29 12.59
CA LYS A 149 8.74 1.90 13.68
C LYS A 149 8.50 3.39 13.86
N VAL A 150 8.09 4.09 12.82
CA VAL A 150 7.91 5.55 12.89
C VAL A 150 6.51 5.90 12.42
N TRP A 151 5.76 6.61 13.26
CA TRP A 151 4.37 6.99 12.97
C TRP A 151 4.26 7.94 11.78
N ASN A 152 5.05 8.98 11.73
CA ASN A 152 5.03 9.98 10.66
C ASN A 152 6.47 10.36 10.32
N VAL A 153 7.06 9.60 9.40
CA VAL A 153 8.47 9.76 9.00
C VAL A 153 8.71 11.16 8.43
N GLU A 154 7.80 11.65 7.61
CA GLU A 154 7.94 12.93 6.92
C GLU A 154 7.96 14.11 7.90
N SER A 155 7.03 14.14 8.85
CA SER A 155 7.00 15.12 9.92
C SER A 155 8.24 15.01 10.83
N THR A 156 8.67 13.79 11.15
CA THR A 156 9.85 13.56 12.00
C THR A 156 11.12 14.08 11.32
N ILE A 157 11.32 13.77 10.04
CA ILE A 157 12.46 14.27 9.26
C ILE A 157 12.43 15.81 9.21
N LYS A 158 11.25 16.38 8.92
CA LYS A 158 11.10 17.84 8.86
C LYS A 158 11.50 18.52 10.17
N SER A 159 10.92 18.07 11.29
CA SER A 159 11.22 18.65 12.61
C SER A 159 12.68 18.47 13.00
N THR A 160 13.25 17.28 12.77
CA THR A 160 14.66 17.01 13.08
C THR A 160 15.59 17.90 12.26
N ALA A 161 15.29 18.05 10.98
CA ALA A 161 16.10 18.85 10.08
C ALA A 161 15.98 20.35 10.38
N GLU A 162 14.79 20.83 10.76
CA GLU A 162 14.60 22.22 11.21
C GLU A 162 15.41 22.51 12.48
N VAL A 163 15.39 21.60 13.45
CA VAL A 163 16.19 21.73 14.67
C VAL A 163 17.70 21.70 14.35
N ALA A 164 18.13 20.79 13.47
CA ALA A 164 19.52 20.70 13.07
C ALA A 164 20.00 21.96 12.35
N LEU A 165 19.20 22.48 11.42
CA LEU A 165 19.49 23.71 10.69
C LEU A 165 19.59 24.92 11.64
N ARG A 166 18.62 25.06 12.57
CA ARG A 166 18.62 26.13 13.58
C ARG A 166 19.81 26.03 14.52
N SER A 167 20.17 24.81 14.95
CA SER A 167 21.35 24.56 15.77
C SER A 167 22.64 24.91 15.05
N SER A 168 22.78 24.55 13.77
CA SER A 168 23.92 24.87 12.94
C SER A 168 24.09 26.37 12.78
N MET A 169 23.01 27.09 12.45
CA MET A 169 23.02 28.57 12.33
C MET A 169 23.39 29.25 13.63
N GLY A 170 22.89 28.77 14.77
CA GLY A 170 23.19 29.36 16.10
C GLY A 170 24.64 29.25 16.57
N VAL A 171 25.46 28.40 15.94
CA VAL A 171 26.89 28.26 16.24
C VAL A 171 27.81 28.86 15.17
N THR A 172 27.23 29.34 14.06
CA THR A 172 27.96 29.87 12.88
C THR A 172 27.78 31.40 12.81
N ASN A 173 28.84 32.13 12.47
CA ASN A 173 28.74 33.58 12.21
C ASN A 173 28.13 33.80 10.83
N ILE A 174 27.52 34.97 10.59
CA ILE A 174 26.85 35.27 9.34
C ILE A 174 27.80 35.19 8.14
N ASP A 175 29.03 35.69 8.28
CA ASP A 175 30.02 35.64 7.19
C ASP A 175 30.38 34.22 6.79
N ASP A 176 30.54 33.33 7.76
CA ASP A 176 30.82 31.92 7.53
C ASP A 176 29.64 31.20 6.88
N ALA A 177 28.41 31.54 7.32
CA ALA A 177 27.18 30.96 6.77
C ALA A 177 26.96 31.37 5.29
N LEU A 178 27.36 32.59 4.90
CA LEU A 178 27.22 33.11 3.54
C LEU A 178 28.35 32.70 2.59
N THR A 179 29.55 32.40 3.12
CA THR A 179 30.77 32.17 2.30
C THR A 179 31.19 30.71 2.24
N THR A 180 30.95 29.91 3.28
CA THR A 180 31.44 28.54 3.44
C THR A 180 30.33 27.51 3.49
N GLY A 181 29.06 27.90 3.50
CA GLY A 181 27.88 27.05 3.57
C GLY A 181 27.59 26.27 2.28
#